data_c88dd5573a8b1f75fc809ae4bb72b328
#
_entry.id   c88dd5573a8b1f75fc809ae4bb72b328
#
_cell.length_a   1.000
_cell.length_b   1.000
_cell.length_c   1.000
_cell.angle_alpha   90.00
_cell.angle_beta   90.00
_cell.angle_gamma   90.00
#
_symmetry.space_group_name_H-M   'P 1'
#
loop_
_entity.id
_entity.type
_entity.pdbx_description
1 polymer ?
#
loop_
_entity_poly.entity_id
_entity_poly.type
_entity_poly.pdbx_seq_one_letter_code
_entity_poly.pdbx_strand_id
1 'polypeptide(L)'
;MISVMLVDDHKIFRESLKYAIELDGKIKVICEASDGDECIDRLRTYPVDIIVLDINMPIKNGLETMDFIRKKKIPVKVIILTTHNELNYMVDLLDAGVNGYLVKDCELKELKNAIETVYSGKSYIQPKLIPMFNKYLITQDDDKCMIATLTNREYEILKAIAQGKSNRDIADTMKISERTVKNHISHVFKKIKVEDRTQAAVFAIKNDIIRIK
;
A
#
# COMPACT_ATOMS: atom_id res chain seq x y z
N MET A 1 -16.05 25.52 5.73
CA MET A 1 -14.61 25.48 6.06
C MET A 1 -14.26 24.03 6.29
N ILE A 2 -13.27 23.48 5.60
CA ILE A 2 -12.89 22.06 5.66
C ILE A 2 -11.95 21.87 6.84
N SER A 3 -12.27 20.96 7.75
CA SER A 3 -11.45 20.64 8.92
C SER A 3 -10.44 19.53 8.58
N VAL A 4 -9.16 19.78 8.82
CA VAL A 4 -8.07 18.88 8.45
C VAL A 4 -7.20 18.55 9.66
N MET A 5 -6.75 17.30 9.75
CA MET A 5 -5.64 16.88 10.59
C MET A 5 -4.41 16.64 9.71
N LEU A 6 -3.26 17.17 10.10
CA LEU A 6 -1.97 16.87 9.48
C LEU A 6 -1.21 15.84 10.32
N VAL A 7 -0.76 14.77 9.68
CA VAL A 7 -0.06 13.67 10.35
C VAL A 7 1.25 13.38 9.59
N ASP A 8 2.38 13.75 10.17
CA ASP A 8 3.70 13.67 9.57
C ASP A 8 4.75 13.77 10.70
N ASP A 9 5.84 13.02 10.68
CA ASP A 9 6.85 13.08 11.72
C ASP A 9 7.79 14.31 11.60
N HIS A 10 7.81 14.98 10.44
CA HIS A 10 8.61 16.16 10.18
C HIS A 10 7.92 17.45 10.65
N LYS A 11 8.22 17.91 11.86
CA LYS A 11 7.58 19.08 12.49
C LYS A 11 7.61 20.34 11.60
N ILE A 12 8.77 20.67 11.03
CA ILE A 12 8.93 21.87 10.18
C ILE A 12 8.03 21.78 8.93
N PHE A 13 7.95 20.60 8.34
CA PHE A 13 7.07 20.37 7.18
C PHE A 13 5.60 20.56 7.56
N ARG A 14 5.14 19.99 8.67
CA ARG A 14 3.76 20.15 9.16
C ARG A 14 3.40 21.61 9.40
N GLU A 15 4.26 22.36 10.14
CA GLU A 15 4.03 23.79 10.44
C GLU A 15 3.97 24.63 9.16
N SER A 16 4.88 24.38 8.22
CA SER A 16 4.89 25.08 6.93
C SER A 16 3.66 24.76 6.09
N LEU A 17 3.28 23.48 6.03
CA LEU A 17 2.11 23.03 5.29
C LEU A 17 0.82 23.60 5.86
N LYS A 18 0.67 23.58 7.19
CA LYS A 18 -0.46 24.20 7.90
C LYS A 18 -0.61 25.66 7.50
N TYR A 19 0.44 26.45 7.64
CA TYR A 19 0.42 27.85 7.24
C TYR A 19 -0.04 28.03 5.79
N ALA A 20 0.54 27.24 4.87
CA ALA A 20 0.29 27.35 3.45
C ALA A 20 -1.16 26.97 3.06
N ILE A 21 -1.71 25.90 3.63
CA ILE A 21 -3.07 25.47 3.25
C ILE A 21 -4.16 26.35 3.86
N GLU A 22 -3.89 27.03 4.98
CA GLU A 22 -4.84 27.92 5.66
C GLU A 22 -4.94 29.33 5.02
N LEU A 23 -4.01 29.73 4.14
CA LEU A 23 -3.89 31.10 3.62
C LEU A 23 -5.18 31.68 3.00
N ASP A 24 -6.00 30.86 2.37
CA ASP A 24 -7.23 31.31 1.70
C ASP A 24 -8.50 31.16 2.57
N GLY A 25 -8.34 30.70 3.80
CA GLY A 25 -9.44 30.56 4.79
C GLY A 25 -10.47 29.47 4.50
N LYS A 26 -10.30 28.67 3.44
CA LYS A 26 -11.22 27.58 3.10
C LYS A 26 -10.96 26.32 3.92
N ILE A 27 -9.70 26.06 4.26
CA ILE A 27 -9.22 24.90 4.98
C ILE A 27 -8.69 25.33 6.34
N LYS A 28 -8.99 24.55 7.38
CA LYS A 28 -8.52 24.79 8.75
C LYS A 28 -7.87 23.52 9.30
N VAL A 29 -6.63 23.62 9.75
CA VAL A 29 -5.96 22.56 10.48
C VAL A 29 -6.40 22.60 11.94
N ILE A 30 -7.19 21.62 12.33
CA ILE A 30 -7.77 21.53 13.68
C ILE A 30 -6.78 20.93 14.67
N CYS A 31 -6.02 19.95 14.23
CA CYS A 31 -4.98 19.31 15.03
C CYS A 31 -3.87 18.74 14.16
N GLU A 32 -2.77 18.38 14.81
CA GLU A 32 -1.59 17.80 14.21
C GLU A 32 -1.19 16.56 15.00
N ALA A 33 -0.50 15.60 14.36
CA ALA A 33 0.08 14.43 14.98
C ALA A 33 1.44 14.11 14.34
N SER A 34 2.33 13.50 15.10
CA SER A 34 3.69 13.12 14.67
C SER A 34 3.81 11.64 14.28
N ASP A 35 2.81 10.85 14.60
CA ASP A 35 2.76 9.41 14.32
C ASP A 35 1.31 8.90 14.32
N GLY A 36 1.13 7.61 13.99
CA GLY A 36 -0.19 7.01 13.89
C GLY A 36 -0.91 6.84 15.24
N ASP A 37 -0.21 6.66 16.34
CA ASP A 37 -0.83 6.51 17.66
C ASP A 37 -1.37 7.87 18.13
N GLU A 38 -0.58 8.94 17.99
CA GLU A 38 -1.07 10.30 18.25
C GLU A 38 -2.23 10.66 17.34
N CYS A 39 -2.19 10.29 16.05
CA CYS A 39 -3.30 10.48 15.13
C CYS A 39 -4.59 9.84 15.66
N ILE A 40 -4.53 8.58 16.08
CA ILE A 40 -5.69 7.84 16.61
C ILE A 40 -6.25 8.49 17.88
N ASP A 41 -5.38 8.95 18.77
CA ASP A 41 -5.80 9.63 20.00
C ASP A 41 -6.45 10.98 19.72
N ARG A 42 -5.90 11.74 18.77
CA ARG A 42 -6.49 13.02 18.32
C ARG A 42 -7.87 12.83 17.68
N LEU A 43 -8.10 11.77 16.92
CA LEU A 43 -9.39 11.45 16.30
C LEU A 43 -10.52 11.24 17.32
N ARG A 44 -10.19 10.85 18.56
CA ARG A 44 -11.18 10.70 19.64
C ARG A 44 -11.70 12.02 20.16
N THR A 45 -10.88 13.07 20.04
CA THR A 45 -11.14 14.39 20.63
C THR A 45 -11.57 15.41 19.58
N TYR A 46 -10.99 15.33 18.38
CA TYR A 46 -11.16 16.32 17.33
C TYR A 46 -11.87 15.70 16.12
N PRO A 47 -13.15 16.03 15.89
CA PRO A 47 -13.81 15.64 14.65
C PRO A 47 -13.20 16.41 13.48
N VAL A 48 -12.61 15.69 12.53
CA VAL A 48 -12.04 16.26 11.32
C VAL A 48 -12.66 15.61 10.08
N ASP A 49 -12.79 16.40 9.01
CA ASP A 49 -13.31 15.90 7.74
C ASP A 49 -12.28 15.05 7.00
N ILE A 50 -11.00 15.47 7.06
CA ILE A 50 -9.91 14.88 6.28
C ILE A 50 -8.66 14.77 7.13
N ILE A 51 -7.97 13.65 6.98
CA ILE A 51 -6.58 13.45 7.46
C ILE A 51 -5.67 13.54 6.24
N VAL A 52 -4.63 14.37 6.30
CA VAL A 52 -3.48 14.32 5.40
C VAL A 52 -2.39 13.55 6.13
N LEU A 53 -2.08 12.35 5.64
CA LEU A 53 -1.32 11.33 6.35
C LEU A 53 -0.05 10.97 5.58
N ASP A 54 1.09 11.08 6.24
CA ASP A 54 2.34 10.49 5.76
C ASP A 54 2.35 8.96 5.96
N ILE A 55 3.09 8.26 5.13
CA ILE A 55 3.25 6.81 5.24
C ILE A 55 4.37 6.48 6.24
N ASN A 56 5.54 7.11 6.08
CA ASN A 56 6.73 6.80 6.87
C ASN A 56 6.79 7.62 8.14
N MET A 57 6.27 7.05 9.20
CA MET A 57 6.32 7.64 10.53
C MET A 57 6.82 6.61 11.54
N PRO A 58 7.49 7.05 12.62
CA PRO A 58 7.88 6.18 13.71
C PRO A 58 6.67 5.65 14.48
N ILE A 59 6.88 4.66 15.33
CA ILE A 59 5.90 4.05 16.25
C ILE A 59 4.81 3.30 15.49
N LYS A 60 3.91 4.02 14.82
CA LYS A 60 2.86 3.49 13.95
C LYS A 60 2.86 4.23 12.63
N ASN A 61 3.11 3.50 11.53
CA ASN A 61 3.18 4.05 10.19
C ASN A 61 1.79 4.33 9.58
N GLY A 62 1.77 4.94 8.40
CA GLY A 62 0.52 5.33 7.73
C GLY A 62 -0.36 4.14 7.34
N LEU A 63 0.22 2.98 6.95
CA LEU A 63 -0.53 1.77 6.62
C LEU A 63 -1.24 1.20 7.84
N GLU A 64 -0.53 1.06 8.96
CA GLU A 64 -1.10 0.59 10.22
C GLU A 64 -2.18 1.53 10.76
N THR A 65 -1.98 2.85 10.56
CA THR A 65 -2.97 3.87 10.92
C THR A 65 -4.23 3.74 10.08
N MET A 66 -4.10 3.56 8.77
CA MET A 66 -5.22 3.31 7.85
C MET A 66 -5.98 2.04 8.23
N ASP A 67 -5.27 0.94 8.47
CA ASP A 67 -5.87 -0.33 8.85
C ASP A 67 -6.71 -0.19 10.15
N PHE A 68 -6.18 0.54 11.14
CA PHE A 68 -6.93 0.85 12.36
C PHE A 68 -8.19 1.65 12.08
N ILE A 69 -8.09 2.75 11.29
CA ILE A 69 -9.22 3.62 10.94
C ILE A 69 -10.33 2.80 10.27
N ARG A 70 -9.97 1.92 9.33
CA ARG A 70 -10.94 1.09 8.59
C ARG A 70 -11.54 -0.02 9.44
N LYS A 71 -10.74 -0.72 10.24
CA LYS A 71 -11.24 -1.75 11.19
C LYS A 71 -12.21 -1.15 12.21
N LYS A 72 -11.96 0.05 12.68
CA LYS A 72 -12.84 0.77 13.63
C LYS A 72 -13.99 1.51 12.95
N LYS A 73 -14.07 1.48 11.60
CA LYS A 73 -15.09 2.17 10.80
C LYS A 73 -15.22 3.66 11.16
N ILE A 74 -14.08 4.31 11.41
CA ILE A 74 -14.06 5.75 11.72
C ILE A 74 -14.43 6.49 10.43
N PRO A 75 -15.47 7.34 10.43
CA PRO A 75 -16.00 8.00 9.23
C PRO A 75 -15.17 9.24 8.86
N VAL A 76 -13.87 9.04 8.63
CA VAL A 76 -12.93 10.10 8.23
C VAL A 76 -12.37 9.80 6.85
N LYS A 77 -12.17 10.82 6.04
CA LYS A 77 -11.51 10.71 4.74
C LYS A 77 -10.01 10.86 4.91
N VAL A 78 -9.25 10.08 4.15
CA VAL A 78 -7.78 10.07 4.26
C VAL A 78 -7.15 10.36 2.92
N ILE A 79 -6.25 11.35 2.90
CA ILE A 79 -5.36 11.69 1.79
C ILE A 79 -3.95 11.29 2.22
N ILE A 80 -3.31 10.44 1.45
CA ILE A 80 -1.89 10.12 1.62
C ILE A 80 -1.04 11.19 0.98
N LEU A 81 -0.04 11.66 1.72
CA LEU A 81 0.97 12.59 1.23
C LEU A 81 2.35 11.99 1.52
N THR A 82 2.97 11.38 0.53
CA THR A 82 4.15 10.53 0.68
C THR A 82 5.35 11.02 -0.13
N THR A 83 6.53 10.46 0.12
CA THR A 83 7.71 10.64 -0.74
C THR A 83 7.67 9.69 -1.94
N HIS A 84 8.46 9.97 -3.01
CA HIS A 84 8.49 9.15 -4.22
C HIS A 84 8.86 7.67 -3.99
N ASN A 85 9.62 7.37 -2.94
CA ASN A 85 10.11 6.02 -2.66
C ASN A 85 9.05 5.07 -2.10
N GLU A 86 7.84 5.57 -1.81
CA GLU A 86 6.79 4.83 -1.11
C GLU A 86 5.64 4.41 -2.01
N LEU A 87 5.79 4.58 -3.32
CA LEU A 87 4.77 4.21 -4.31
C LEU A 87 4.42 2.71 -4.29
N ASN A 88 5.31 1.87 -3.75
CA ASN A 88 5.04 0.44 -3.58
C ASN A 88 3.83 0.16 -2.66
N TYR A 89 3.56 1.06 -1.70
CA TYR A 89 2.41 0.94 -0.79
C TYR A 89 1.11 1.52 -1.37
N MET A 90 1.18 2.13 -2.55
CA MET A 90 0.05 2.85 -3.14
C MET A 90 -1.17 1.94 -3.31
N VAL A 91 -0.96 0.70 -3.71
CA VAL A 91 -2.06 -0.24 -3.96
C VAL A 91 -2.66 -0.74 -2.67
N ASP A 92 -1.83 -1.13 -1.70
CA ASP A 92 -2.31 -1.57 -0.39
C ASP A 92 -3.15 -0.47 0.27
N LEU A 93 -2.74 0.79 0.09
CA LEU A 93 -3.47 1.95 0.59
C LEU A 93 -4.78 2.22 -0.17
N LEU A 94 -4.78 2.03 -1.49
CA LEU A 94 -6.00 2.16 -2.29
C LEU A 94 -6.99 1.05 -1.95
N ASP A 95 -6.53 -0.19 -1.78
CA ASP A 95 -7.34 -1.33 -1.32
C ASP A 95 -7.84 -1.12 0.12
N ALA A 96 -7.05 -0.46 0.97
CA ALA A 96 -7.48 0.00 2.29
C ALA A 96 -8.50 1.15 2.23
N GLY A 97 -8.82 1.66 1.04
CA GLY A 97 -9.85 2.67 0.83
C GLY A 97 -9.43 4.09 1.18
N VAL A 98 -8.18 4.49 0.90
CA VAL A 98 -7.79 5.91 0.96
C VAL A 98 -8.59 6.71 -0.07
N ASN A 99 -8.83 7.97 0.24
CA ASN A 99 -9.63 8.85 -0.59
C ASN A 99 -8.79 9.74 -1.51
N GLY A 100 -7.50 9.92 -1.18
CA GLY A 100 -6.57 10.68 -2.00
C GLY A 100 -5.14 10.16 -1.89
N TYR A 101 -4.34 10.36 -2.95
CA TYR A 101 -2.93 9.96 -2.99
C TYR A 101 -2.10 10.98 -3.76
N LEU A 102 -1.12 11.60 -3.07
CA LEU A 102 -0.19 12.59 -3.61
C LEU A 102 1.23 12.33 -3.10
N VAL A 103 2.21 12.92 -3.79
CA VAL A 103 3.59 12.97 -3.31
C VAL A 103 3.90 14.34 -2.69
N LYS A 104 4.83 14.37 -1.73
CA LYS A 104 5.20 15.59 -0.97
C LYS A 104 5.81 16.70 -1.83
N ASP A 105 6.26 16.41 -3.05
CA ASP A 105 6.75 17.39 -4.02
C ASP A 105 5.64 18.01 -4.89
N CYS A 106 4.36 17.75 -4.58
CA CYS A 106 3.25 18.37 -5.29
C CYS A 106 3.19 19.89 -5.02
N GLU A 107 2.59 20.61 -5.95
CA GLU A 107 2.30 22.03 -5.73
C GLU A 107 1.21 22.20 -4.65
N LEU A 108 1.31 23.29 -3.88
CA LEU A 108 0.30 23.61 -2.84
C LEU A 108 -1.13 23.67 -3.42
N LYS A 109 -1.27 24.24 -4.63
CA LYS A 109 -2.57 24.30 -5.33
C LYS A 109 -3.14 22.91 -5.61
N GLU A 110 -2.29 21.97 -5.92
CA GLU A 110 -2.69 20.60 -6.20
C GLU A 110 -3.17 19.89 -4.93
N LEU A 111 -2.47 20.06 -3.80
CA LEU A 111 -2.91 19.52 -2.52
C LEU A 111 -4.25 20.13 -2.07
N LYS A 112 -4.43 21.45 -2.22
CA LYS A 112 -5.73 22.11 -1.91
C LYS A 112 -6.85 21.56 -2.78
N ASN A 113 -6.62 21.39 -4.08
CA ASN A 113 -7.60 20.77 -4.99
C ASN A 113 -7.92 19.33 -4.58
N ALA A 114 -6.93 18.53 -4.16
CA ALA A 114 -7.16 17.20 -3.65
C ALA A 114 -8.04 17.20 -2.39
N ILE A 115 -7.78 18.10 -1.44
CA ILE A 115 -8.59 18.26 -0.21
C ILE A 115 -10.04 18.61 -0.57
N GLU A 116 -10.26 19.60 -1.44
CA GLU A 116 -11.60 20.02 -1.87
C GLU A 116 -12.34 18.88 -2.62
N THR A 117 -11.62 18.16 -3.51
CA THR A 117 -12.16 17.03 -4.26
C THR A 117 -12.58 15.89 -3.34
N VAL A 118 -11.70 15.52 -2.42
CA VAL A 118 -11.96 14.46 -1.43
C VAL A 118 -13.09 14.88 -0.48
N TYR A 119 -13.13 16.15 -0.04
CA TYR A 119 -14.22 16.66 0.79
C TYR A 119 -15.57 16.54 0.08
N SER A 120 -15.63 16.75 -1.23
CA SER A 120 -16.85 16.57 -2.02
C SER A 120 -17.31 15.12 -2.19
N GLY A 121 -16.57 14.14 -1.69
CA GLY A 121 -16.89 12.71 -1.77
C GLY A 121 -16.30 11.98 -2.97
N LYS A 122 -15.43 12.63 -3.75
CA LYS A 122 -14.70 12.02 -4.87
C LYS A 122 -13.32 11.55 -4.42
N SER A 123 -12.74 10.60 -5.15
CA SER A 123 -11.34 10.21 -4.96
C SER A 123 -10.39 11.09 -5.79
N TYR A 124 -9.15 11.26 -5.31
CA TYR A 124 -8.11 12.02 -5.99
C TYR A 124 -6.80 11.24 -6.07
N ILE A 125 -6.29 11.03 -7.25
CA ILE A 125 -4.92 10.53 -7.47
C ILE A 125 -4.18 11.60 -8.25
N GLN A 126 -3.00 11.96 -7.77
CA GLN A 126 -2.17 12.94 -8.46
C GLN A 126 -1.90 12.51 -9.91
N PRO A 127 -2.16 13.36 -10.93
CA PRO A 127 -2.13 12.96 -12.33
C PRO A 127 -0.81 12.28 -12.76
N LYS A 128 0.33 12.74 -12.24
CA LYS A 128 1.65 12.14 -12.56
C LYS A 128 1.81 10.70 -12.07
N LEU A 129 0.99 10.24 -11.13
CA LEU A 129 1.02 8.87 -10.57
C LEU A 129 0.12 7.90 -11.36
N ILE A 130 -0.83 8.40 -12.14
CA ILE A 130 -1.79 7.58 -12.89
C ILE A 130 -1.10 6.58 -13.83
N PRO A 131 -0.05 6.93 -14.62
CA PRO A 131 0.63 5.96 -15.47
C PRO A 131 1.28 4.81 -14.69
N MET A 132 1.86 5.11 -13.53
CA MET A 132 2.47 4.10 -12.66
C MET A 132 1.41 3.18 -12.05
N PHE A 133 0.30 3.76 -11.61
CA PHE A 133 -0.84 3.02 -11.09
C PHE A 133 -1.44 2.07 -12.13
N ASN A 134 -1.67 2.55 -13.35
CA ASN A 134 -2.17 1.72 -14.45
C ASN A 134 -1.19 0.58 -14.78
N LYS A 135 0.12 0.86 -14.84
CA LYS A 135 1.13 -0.18 -15.06
C LYS A 135 1.11 -1.24 -13.96
N TYR A 136 0.94 -0.83 -12.71
CA TYR A 136 0.85 -1.75 -11.58
C TYR A 136 -0.41 -2.62 -11.64
N LEU A 137 -1.58 -2.04 -11.93
CA LEU A 137 -2.84 -2.79 -12.09
C LEU A 137 -2.73 -3.84 -13.18
N ILE A 138 -2.16 -3.49 -14.35
CA ILE A 138 -1.95 -4.44 -15.46
C ILE A 138 -1.04 -5.59 -15.00
N THR A 139 0.05 -5.28 -14.28
CA THR A 139 0.99 -6.32 -13.79
C THR A 139 0.34 -7.23 -12.74
N GLN A 140 -0.52 -6.70 -11.89
CA GLN A 140 -1.25 -7.52 -10.90
C GLN A 140 -2.28 -8.45 -11.56
N ASP A 141 -3.00 -7.97 -12.55
CA ASP A 141 -3.95 -8.80 -13.28
C ASP A 141 -3.24 -9.91 -14.06
N ASP A 142 -2.08 -9.61 -14.66
CA ASP A 142 -1.23 -10.62 -15.31
C ASP A 142 -0.73 -11.67 -14.30
N ASP A 143 -0.24 -11.25 -13.14
CA ASP A 143 0.23 -12.16 -12.08
C ASP A 143 -0.92 -13.04 -11.55
N LYS A 144 -2.11 -12.48 -11.33
CA LYS A 144 -3.31 -13.25 -10.94
C LYS A 144 -3.72 -14.25 -12.01
N CYS A 145 -3.69 -13.84 -13.28
CA CYS A 145 -3.93 -14.76 -14.39
C CYS A 145 -2.91 -15.89 -14.43
N MET A 146 -1.62 -15.59 -14.25
CA MET A 146 -0.58 -16.62 -14.20
C MET A 146 -0.80 -17.59 -13.04
N ILE A 147 -1.10 -17.10 -11.84
CA ILE A 147 -1.41 -17.93 -10.67
C ILE A 147 -2.61 -18.83 -10.93
N ALA A 148 -3.65 -18.32 -11.56
CA ALA A 148 -4.85 -19.10 -11.91
C ALA A 148 -4.58 -20.23 -12.90
N THR A 149 -3.48 -20.18 -13.68
CA THR A 149 -3.06 -21.28 -14.56
C THR A 149 -2.33 -22.42 -13.84
N LEU A 150 -1.91 -22.20 -12.59
CA LEU A 150 -1.23 -23.22 -11.82
C LEU A 150 -2.22 -24.30 -11.36
N THR A 151 -1.81 -25.55 -11.50
CA THR A 151 -2.51 -26.65 -10.83
C THR A 151 -2.28 -26.60 -9.33
N ASN A 152 -3.14 -27.24 -8.52
CA ASN A 152 -2.95 -27.31 -7.06
C ASN A 152 -1.56 -27.79 -6.66
N ARG A 153 -1.00 -28.76 -7.42
CA ARG A 153 0.36 -29.28 -7.18
C ARG A 153 1.43 -28.23 -7.46
N GLU A 154 1.31 -27.51 -8.56
CA GLU A 154 2.25 -26.45 -8.95
C GLU A 154 2.19 -25.27 -7.96
N TYR A 155 0.98 -24.92 -7.50
CA TYR A 155 0.81 -23.88 -6.48
C TYR A 155 1.49 -24.25 -5.14
N GLU A 156 1.30 -25.49 -4.66
CA GLU A 156 1.97 -25.96 -3.43
C GLU A 156 3.49 -26.02 -3.58
N ILE A 157 3.99 -26.34 -4.76
CA ILE A 157 5.42 -26.31 -5.06
C ILE A 157 5.94 -24.88 -5.05
N LEU A 158 5.24 -23.93 -5.67
CA LEU A 158 5.60 -22.52 -5.65
C LEU A 158 5.67 -21.98 -4.21
N LYS A 159 4.69 -22.33 -3.39
CA LYS A 159 4.65 -22.00 -1.97
C LYS A 159 5.85 -22.58 -1.20
N ALA A 160 6.21 -23.84 -1.46
CA ALA A 160 7.35 -24.48 -0.84
C ALA A 160 8.70 -23.86 -1.27
N ILE A 161 8.81 -23.44 -2.54
CA ILE A 161 9.97 -22.68 -3.05
C ILE A 161 10.14 -21.38 -2.27
N ALA A 162 9.07 -20.63 -2.10
CA ALA A 162 9.09 -19.36 -1.38
C ALA A 162 9.39 -19.53 0.12
N GLN A 163 9.07 -20.68 0.70
CA GLN A 163 9.48 -21.06 2.06
C GLN A 163 10.95 -21.50 2.17
N GLY A 164 11.71 -21.50 1.09
CA GLY A 164 13.12 -21.90 1.08
C GLY A 164 13.36 -23.42 1.10
N LYS A 165 12.35 -24.27 0.91
CA LYS A 165 12.49 -25.75 0.95
C LYS A 165 13.31 -26.26 -0.22
N SER A 166 14.23 -27.19 0.02
CA SER A 166 14.97 -27.87 -1.07
C SER A 166 14.07 -28.80 -1.90
N ASN A 167 14.53 -29.20 -3.08
CA ASN A 167 13.78 -30.15 -3.92
C ASN A 167 13.54 -31.49 -3.20
N ARG A 168 14.48 -31.90 -2.36
CA ARG A 168 14.38 -33.10 -1.52
C ARG A 168 13.27 -32.95 -0.49
N ASP A 169 13.24 -31.80 0.25
CA ASP A 169 12.21 -31.56 1.25
C ASP A 169 10.80 -31.50 0.63
N ILE A 170 10.70 -30.94 -0.59
CA ILE A 170 9.44 -30.89 -1.35
C ILE A 170 9.04 -32.32 -1.76
N ALA A 171 9.98 -33.12 -2.27
CA ALA A 171 9.75 -34.49 -2.67
C ALA A 171 9.24 -35.34 -1.50
N ASP A 172 9.90 -35.25 -0.35
CA ASP A 172 9.53 -35.97 0.87
C ASP A 172 8.14 -35.52 1.38
N THR A 173 7.87 -34.20 1.41
CA THR A 173 6.58 -33.64 1.85
C THR A 173 5.43 -34.08 0.94
N MET A 174 5.66 -34.11 -0.38
CA MET A 174 4.65 -34.43 -1.38
C MET A 174 4.57 -35.90 -1.76
N LYS A 175 5.47 -36.75 -1.21
CA LYS A 175 5.59 -38.17 -1.50
C LYS A 175 5.77 -38.47 -2.99
N ILE A 176 6.66 -37.74 -3.65
CA ILE A 176 7.03 -37.90 -5.07
C ILE A 176 8.56 -37.90 -5.20
N SER A 177 9.07 -38.27 -6.39
CA SER A 177 10.50 -38.23 -6.64
C SER A 177 11.04 -36.80 -6.81
N GLU A 178 12.32 -36.56 -6.47
CA GLU A 178 12.95 -35.25 -6.76
C GLU A 178 12.92 -34.89 -8.25
N ARG A 179 13.00 -35.91 -9.14
CA ARG A 179 12.88 -35.74 -10.59
C ARG A 179 11.50 -35.18 -10.95
N THR A 180 10.44 -35.67 -10.30
CA THR A 180 9.07 -35.17 -10.48
C THR A 180 8.95 -33.75 -9.98
N VAL A 181 9.57 -33.42 -8.84
CA VAL A 181 9.61 -32.04 -8.32
C VAL A 181 10.29 -31.10 -9.31
N LYS A 182 11.46 -31.47 -9.87
CA LYS A 182 12.17 -30.67 -10.88
C LYS A 182 11.30 -30.39 -12.11
N ASN A 183 10.55 -31.39 -12.57
CA ASN A 183 9.63 -31.21 -13.71
C ASN A 183 8.52 -30.21 -13.37
N HIS A 184 7.90 -30.34 -12.20
CA HIS A 184 6.88 -29.38 -11.76
C HIS A 184 7.44 -27.96 -11.62
N ILE A 185 8.64 -27.80 -11.05
CA ILE A 185 9.32 -26.50 -10.92
C ILE A 185 9.51 -25.86 -12.31
N SER A 186 9.96 -26.63 -13.29
CA SER A 186 10.12 -26.15 -14.67
C SER A 186 8.79 -25.67 -15.26
N HIS A 187 7.70 -26.38 -15.00
CA HIS A 187 6.37 -25.98 -15.46
C HIS A 187 5.87 -24.72 -14.73
N VAL A 188 6.11 -24.62 -13.42
CA VAL A 188 5.80 -23.40 -12.63
C VAL A 188 6.53 -22.22 -13.22
N PHE A 189 7.86 -22.30 -13.40
CA PHE A 189 8.65 -21.19 -13.94
C PHE A 189 8.15 -20.73 -15.31
N LYS A 190 7.82 -21.67 -16.19
CA LYS A 190 7.25 -21.35 -17.50
C LYS A 190 5.90 -20.63 -17.40
N LYS A 191 5.02 -21.07 -16.50
CA LYS A 191 3.67 -20.51 -16.32
C LYS A 191 3.70 -19.11 -15.72
N ILE A 192 4.56 -18.86 -14.71
CA ILE A 192 4.71 -17.55 -14.07
C ILE A 192 5.79 -16.68 -14.73
N LYS A 193 6.35 -17.11 -15.86
CA LYS A 193 7.33 -16.38 -16.67
C LYS A 193 8.58 -15.93 -15.91
N VAL A 194 9.14 -16.80 -15.09
CA VAL A 194 10.40 -16.57 -14.36
C VAL A 194 11.50 -17.54 -14.83
N GLU A 195 12.75 -17.14 -14.65
CA GLU A 195 13.90 -17.90 -15.15
C GLU A 195 14.56 -18.77 -14.07
N ASP A 196 14.43 -18.38 -12.80
CA ASP A 196 15.10 -19.05 -11.70
C ASP A 196 14.26 -19.14 -10.44
N ARG A 197 14.81 -19.88 -9.45
CA ARG A 197 14.17 -20.14 -8.16
C ARG A 197 14.00 -18.89 -7.32
N THR A 198 14.97 -17.96 -7.39
CA THR A 198 14.92 -16.70 -6.63
C THR A 198 13.78 -15.83 -7.14
N GLN A 199 13.67 -15.69 -8.47
CA GLN A 199 12.55 -14.96 -9.09
C GLN A 199 11.21 -15.60 -8.75
N ALA A 200 11.11 -16.93 -8.72
CA ALA A 200 9.89 -17.63 -8.31
C ALA A 200 9.52 -17.37 -6.85
N ALA A 201 10.51 -17.32 -5.95
CA ALA A 201 10.27 -16.98 -4.55
C ALA A 201 9.79 -15.52 -4.40
N VAL A 202 10.44 -14.57 -5.09
CA VAL A 202 10.03 -13.15 -5.12
C VAL A 202 8.62 -12.99 -5.68
N PHE A 203 8.29 -13.69 -6.78
CA PHE A 203 6.94 -13.70 -7.36
C PHE A 203 5.89 -14.18 -6.33
N ALA A 204 6.18 -15.24 -5.60
CA ALA A 204 5.26 -15.79 -4.61
C ALA A 204 5.06 -14.86 -3.41
N ILE A 205 6.11 -14.16 -2.97
CA ILE A 205 6.04 -13.18 -1.87
C ILE A 205 5.25 -11.95 -2.32
N LYS A 206 5.57 -11.41 -3.50
CA LYS A 206 4.88 -10.25 -4.10
C LYS A 206 3.37 -10.48 -4.23
N ASN A 207 2.96 -11.71 -4.50
CA ASN A 207 1.56 -12.09 -4.71
C ASN A 207 0.91 -12.72 -3.46
N ASP A 208 1.43 -12.49 -2.27
CA ASP A 208 0.88 -12.96 -0.98
C ASP A 208 0.64 -14.49 -0.89
N ILE A 209 1.30 -15.29 -1.74
CA ILE A 209 1.23 -16.76 -1.67
C ILE A 209 1.81 -17.27 -0.35
N ILE A 210 2.81 -16.56 0.19
CA ILE A 210 3.31 -16.71 1.55
C ILE A 210 3.50 -15.34 2.20
N ARG A 211 3.31 -15.28 3.52
CA ARG A 211 3.69 -14.11 4.32
C ARG A 211 4.94 -14.43 5.10
N ILE A 212 5.97 -13.61 4.94
CA ILE A 212 7.16 -13.66 5.79
C ILE A 212 6.75 -12.99 7.13
N LYS A 213 6.87 -13.77 8.21
CA LYS A 213 6.64 -13.25 9.57
C LYS A 213 7.85 -12.46 10.03
#